data_25e77a617c99b31e72df466d38102e85
#
_entry.id   25e77a617c99b31e72df466d38102e85
#
_cell.length_a   1.000
_cell.length_b   1.000
_cell.length_c   1.000
_cell.angle_alpha   90.00
_cell.angle_beta   90.00
_cell.angle_gamma   90.00
#
_symmetry.space_group_name_H-M   'P 1'
#
loop_
_entity.id
_entity.type
_entity.pdbx_description
1 polymer ?
#
loop_
_entity_poly.entity_id
_entity_poly.type
_entity_poly.pdbx_seq_one_letter_code
_entity_poly.pdbx_strand_id
1 'polypeptide(L)'
;SRRRGLRAAEILAPAARRTERDDAVWDSRGAPAFLAEASDLLAGQLDEDLVAAIAGQLLVPRLADWCAIWLEAENGGPGAEPRLARVWHSDETGTEPLRTALEREPLRLPADVGSGPVSVPVPWPAHPAEEHPPADEAPQPGARDGAALAFRITAGGRALGTVLVGREGVAQVPEAVASLIEDFVRRLGLAVGAARAYTRQATISRILQRGLLPSKVAEIPGVTSALVYEPSDDGVVGGDFYDIFPCPGDRWCFVLGDVQGSGPEAAVVTGLARPWLRLLSREGFGVGEVLDRLNRLLLDDAMEAAEAAALMVAAAGGRQLHDGSQSRFLSLLYGEVVPLPGGGVRCTVVSAGHPLPLLLRPDGSVHPAAEPQVLLGVVEDVAYESQTFDLEPGDTLLCVTDGVTERRSGPLMFDDGDGLARVLAGCAGLPADATAERIRRAVHEFAEQPPDDDVALLVLHAD
;
A
#
# COMPACT_ATOMS: atom_id res chain seq x y z
N SER A 1 -50.64 -13.21 -46.62
CA SER A 1 -49.18 -12.84 -46.57
C SER A 1 -48.93 -11.37 -46.25
N ARG A 2 -49.84 -10.40 -46.67
CA ARG A 2 -49.65 -8.96 -46.34
C ARG A 2 -49.79 -8.60 -44.83
N ARG A 3 -50.62 -9.35 -44.05
CA ARG A 3 -50.80 -9.08 -42.62
C ARG A 3 -49.63 -9.57 -41.75
N ARG A 4 -48.82 -10.55 -42.20
CA ARG A 4 -47.61 -11.01 -41.45
C ARG A 4 -46.43 -10.05 -41.65
N GLY A 5 -46.31 -9.38 -42.80
CA GLY A 5 -45.26 -8.40 -43.03
C GLY A 5 -45.44 -7.10 -42.25
N LEU A 6 -46.69 -6.67 -41.99
CA LEU A 6 -46.96 -5.45 -41.19
C LEU A 6 -46.68 -5.66 -39.68
N ARG A 7 -46.87 -6.83 -39.12
CA ARG A 7 -46.53 -7.12 -37.70
C ARG A 7 -45.02 -7.23 -37.44
N ALA A 8 -44.26 -7.76 -38.40
CA ALA A 8 -42.80 -7.81 -38.29
C ALA A 8 -42.18 -6.38 -38.40
N ALA A 9 -42.74 -5.53 -39.23
CA ALA A 9 -42.30 -4.14 -39.36
C ALA A 9 -42.64 -3.28 -38.12
N GLU A 10 -43.74 -3.56 -37.41
CA GLU A 10 -44.12 -2.85 -36.18
C GLU A 10 -43.26 -3.29 -34.96
N ILE A 11 -42.76 -4.53 -34.93
CA ILE A 11 -41.87 -5.03 -33.85
C ILE A 11 -40.43 -4.57 -34.07
N LEU A 12 -39.97 -4.43 -35.31
CA LEU A 12 -38.61 -3.96 -35.65
C LEU A 12 -38.45 -2.42 -35.58
N ALA A 13 -39.54 -1.65 -35.71
CA ALA A 13 -39.50 -0.20 -35.68
C ALA A 13 -39.03 0.43 -34.34
N PRO A 14 -39.36 -0.11 -33.14
CA PRO A 14 -38.83 0.38 -31.88
C PRO A 14 -37.36 0.03 -31.68
N ALA A 15 -36.90 -1.15 -32.11
CA ALA A 15 -35.49 -1.56 -32.01
C ALA A 15 -34.60 -0.73 -32.93
N ALA A 16 -35.02 -0.50 -34.18
CA ALA A 16 -34.31 0.37 -35.13
C ALA A 16 -34.22 1.81 -34.63
N ARG A 17 -35.31 2.37 -34.05
CA ARG A 17 -35.31 3.72 -33.47
C ARG A 17 -34.45 3.82 -32.19
N ARG A 18 -34.29 2.73 -31.41
CA ARG A 18 -33.40 2.71 -30.27
C ARG A 18 -31.93 2.73 -30.73
N THR A 19 -31.60 1.96 -31.76
CA THR A 19 -30.24 1.91 -32.35
C THR A 19 -29.85 3.26 -32.96
N GLU A 20 -30.76 3.91 -33.72
CA GLU A 20 -30.54 5.25 -34.29
C GLU A 20 -30.40 6.36 -33.21
N ARG A 21 -31.13 6.24 -32.09
CA ARG A 21 -30.98 7.16 -30.94
C ARG A 21 -29.68 6.95 -30.21
N ASP A 22 -29.23 5.72 -30.06
CA ASP A 22 -27.99 5.39 -29.36
C ASP A 22 -26.77 5.87 -30.18
N ASP A 23 -26.80 5.72 -31.52
CA ASP A 23 -25.76 6.26 -32.41
C ASP A 23 -25.70 7.78 -32.34
N ALA A 24 -26.82 8.47 -32.21
CA ALA A 24 -26.89 9.94 -32.11
C ALA A 24 -26.45 10.47 -30.74
N VAL A 25 -26.59 9.70 -29.65
CA VAL A 25 -26.22 10.11 -28.30
C VAL A 25 -24.68 10.03 -28.09
N TRP A 26 -24.00 9.10 -28.78
CA TRP A 26 -22.55 8.91 -28.69
C TRP A 26 -21.78 9.63 -29.79
N ASP A 27 -22.40 10.62 -30.43
CA ASP A 27 -21.77 11.48 -31.41
C ASP A 27 -20.61 12.31 -30.80
N SER A 28 -19.86 13.00 -31.59
CA SER A 28 -18.53 13.62 -31.38
C SER A 28 -18.25 14.30 -30.02
N ARG A 29 -19.25 14.50 -29.16
CA ARG A 29 -19.11 15.11 -27.82
C ARG A 29 -19.38 14.12 -26.65
N GLY A 30 -20.27 13.15 -26.82
CA GLY A 30 -20.68 12.24 -25.76
C GLY A 30 -19.60 11.19 -25.43
N ALA A 31 -18.99 10.59 -26.46
CA ALA A 31 -17.95 9.58 -26.30
C ALA A 31 -16.66 10.11 -25.62
N PRO A 32 -16.09 11.26 -26.05
CA PRO A 32 -14.92 11.83 -25.35
C PRO A 32 -15.20 12.21 -23.90
N ALA A 33 -16.40 12.77 -23.60
CA ALA A 33 -16.76 13.12 -22.22
C ALA A 33 -16.89 11.90 -21.32
N PHE A 34 -17.51 10.81 -21.82
CA PHE A 34 -17.57 9.53 -21.09
C PHE A 34 -16.18 8.95 -20.82
N LEU A 35 -15.28 8.96 -21.83
CA LEU A 35 -13.93 8.44 -21.68
C LEU A 35 -13.08 9.28 -20.72
N ALA A 36 -13.29 10.61 -20.68
CA ALA A 36 -12.64 11.48 -19.72
C ALA A 36 -13.12 11.18 -18.28
N GLU A 37 -14.45 11.14 -18.07
CA GLU A 37 -15.05 10.76 -16.79
C GLU A 37 -14.55 9.37 -16.31
N ALA A 38 -14.51 8.39 -17.23
CA ALA A 38 -14.01 7.06 -16.92
C ALA A 38 -12.53 7.08 -16.53
N SER A 39 -11.70 7.87 -17.22
CA SER A 39 -10.29 8.01 -16.88
C SER A 39 -10.11 8.62 -15.50
N ASP A 40 -10.85 9.67 -15.17
CA ASP A 40 -10.78 10.35 -13.87
C ASP A 40 -11.22 9.44 -12.72
N LEU A 41 -12.30 8.67 -12.89
CA LEU A 41 -12.82 7.77 -11.85
C LEU A 41 -11.96 6.52 -11.64
N LEU A 42 -11.33 6.01 -12.71
CA LEU A 42 -10.45 4.84 -12.65
C LEU A 42 -9.02 5.23 -12.23
N ALA A 43 -8.61 6.47 -12.46
CA ALA A 43 -7.28 6.95 -12.08
C ALA A 43 -7.12 6.99 -10.55
N GLY A 44 -5.97 6.53 -10.07
CA GLY A 44 -5.66 6.57 -8.64
C GLY A 44 -6.35 5.48 -7.80
N GLN A 45 -7.14 4.59 -8.40
CA GLN A 45 -7.67 3.43 -7.68
C GLN A 45 -6.59 2.36 -7.54
N LEU A 46 -6.29 1.99 -6.28
CA LEU A 46 -5.20 1.06 -5.95
C LEU A 46 -5.69 -0.37 -5.69
N ASP A 47 -7.00 -0.61 -5.76
CA ASP A 47 -7.66 -1.91 -5.56
C ASP A 47 -8.33 -2.37 -6.87
N GLU A 48 -7.93 -3.55 -7.38
CA GLU A 48 -8.47 -4.08 -8.64
C GLU A 48 -9.96 -4.43 -8.56
N ASP A 49 -10.47 -4.81 -7.38
CA ASP A 49 -11.89 -5.09 -7.19
C ASP A 49 -12.73 -3.81 -7.19
N LEU A 50 -12.19 -2.71 -6.67
CA LEU A 50 -12.82 -1.39 -6.74
C LEU A 50 -12.80 -0.87 -8.18
N VAL A 51 -11.69 -1.02 -8.89
CA VAL A 51 -11.58 -0.69 -10.32
C VAL A 51 -12.64 -1.45 -11.14
N ALA A 52 -12.81 -2.75 -10.90
CA ALA A 52 -13.83 -3.56 -11.56
C ALA A 52 -15.27 -3.12 -11.20
N ALA A 53 -15.52 -2.72 -9.95
CA ALA A 53 -16.82 -2.22 -9.52
C ALA A 53 -17.18 -0.90 -10.22
N ILE A 54 -16.26 0.06 -10.26
CA ILE A 54 -16.43 1.35 -10.95
C ILE A 54 -16.66 1.11 -12.45
N ALA A 55 -15.89 0.20 -13.07
CA ALA A 55 -16.04 -0.14 -14.47
C ALA A 55 -17.45 -0.68 -14.78
N GLY A 56 -18.00 -1.53 -13.93
CA GLY A 56 -19.36 -2.02 -14.05
C GLY A 56 -20.40 -0.90 -14.01
N GLN A 57 -20.28 0.03 -13.07
CA GLN A 57 -21.18 1.18 -12.93
C GLN A 57 -21.11 2.15 -14.13
N LEU A 58 -19.95 2.28 -14.74
CA LEU A 58 -19.77 3.13 -15.92
C LEU A 58 -20.38 2.48 -17.17
N LEU A 59 -20.25 1.17 -17.33
CA LEU A 59 -20.79 0.44 -18.48
C LEU A 59 -22.32 0.31 -18.43
N VAL A 60 -22.88 0.02 -17.26
CA VAL A 60 -24.33 -0.24 -17.06
C VAL A 60 -24.97 0.95 -16.33
N PRO A 61 -26.06 1.53 -16.80
CA PRO A 61 -26.84 1.17 -18.00
C PRO A 61 -26.43 1.94 -19.26
N ARG A 62 -25.33 2.68 -19.26
CA ARG A 62 -24.98 3.66 -20.31
C ARG A 62 -24.66 2.99 -21.66
N LEU A 63 -23.86 1.95 -21.67
CA LEU A 63 -23.36 1.26 -22.87
C LEU A 63 -23.89 -0.17 -23.02
N ALA A 64 -24.33 -0.78 -21.93
CA ALA A 64 -24.83 -2.14 -21.89
C ALA A 64 -26.00 -2.27 -20.91
N ASP A 65 -26.85 -3.29 -21.10
CA ASP A 65 -27.90 -3.64 -20.14
C ASP A 65 -27.35 -4.48 -18.98
N TRP A 66 -26.26 -5.21 -19.23
CA TRP A 66 -25.51 -5.91 -18.20
C TRP A 66 -24.02 -6.05 -18.57
N CYS A 67 -23.19 -6.25 -17.59
CA CYS A 67 -21.78 -6.60 -17.78
C CYS A 67 -21.28 -7.58 -16.72
N ALA A 68 -20.21 -8.31 -17.07
CA ALA A 68 -19.48 -9.16 -16.16
C ALA A 68 -17.97 -8.98 -16.40
N ILE A 69 -17.19 -8.97 -15.33
CA ILE A 69 -15.75 -8.75 -15.35
C ILE A 69 -15.06 -9.92 -14.66
N TRP A 70 -14.22 -10.63 -15.41
CA TRP A 70 -13.30 -11.63 -14.89
C TRP A 70 -11.90 -11.03 -14.80
N LEU A 71 -11.21 -11.32 -13.72
CA LEU A 71 -9.80 -10.99 -13.53
C LEU A 71 -8.98 -12.27 -13.45
N GLU A 72 -7.87 -12.29 -14.19
CA GLU A 72 -6.91 -13.41 -14.12
C GLU A 72 -6.14 -13.36 -12.80
N ALA A 73 -5.84 -14.53 -12.22
CA ALA A 73 -5.03 -14.60 -11.02
C ALA A 73 -3.61 -14.08 -11.30
N GLU A 74 -3.11 -13.18 -10.47
CA GLU A 74 -1.81 -12.53 -10.67
C GLU A 74 -0.64 -13.53 -10.72
N ASN A 75 -0.69 -14.55 -9.88
CA ASN A 75 0.32 -15.61 -9.77
C ASN A 75 -0.19 -16.96 -10.31
N GLY A 76 -1.23 -16.94 -11.17
CA GLY A 76 -1.80 -18.12 -11.76
C GLY A 76 -0.80 -18.80 -12.70
N GLY A 77 -0.38 -20.02 -12.36
CA GLY A 77 0.35 -20.90 -13.29
C GLY A 77 -0.51 -21.24 -14.52
N PRO A 78 0.05 -21.91 -15.53
CA PRO A 78 -0.69 -22.37 -16.70
C PRO A 78 -1.90 -23.20 -16.27
N GLY A 79 -3.12 -22.69 -16.50
CA GLY A 79 -4.38 -23.35 -16.13
C GLY A 79 -5.13 -22.76 -14.92
N ALA A 80 -4.66 -21.67 -14.33
CA ALA A 80 -5.45 -20.94 -13.33
C ALA A 80 -6.71 -20.35 -13.98
N GLU A 81 -7.87 -20.64 -13.38
CA GLU A 81 -9.14 -20.11 -13.89
C GLU A 81 -9.31 -18.64 -13.49
N PRO A 82 -9.78 -17.77 -14.42
CA PRO A 82 -10.11 -16.39 -14.09
C PRO A 82 -11.21 -16.30 -13.04
N ARG A 83 -11.08 -15.38 -12.10
CA ARG A 83 -12.08 -15.11 -11.07
C ARG A 83 -13.14 -14.15 -11.61
N LEU A 84 -14.43 -14.49 -11.44
CA LEU A 84 -15.54 -13.56 -11.69
C LEU A 84 -15.53 -12.46 -10.60
N ALA A 85 -14.99 -11.30 -10.94
CA ALA A 85 -14.83 -10.21 -10.00
C ALA A 85 -16.13 -9.44 -9.77
N ARG A 86 -16.86 -9.09 -10.84
CA ARG A 86 -18.11 -8.31 -10.74
C ARG A 86 -19.10 -8.69 -11.83
N VAL A 87 -20.39 -8.59 -11.45
CA VAL A 87 -21.54 -8.66 -12.37
C VAL A 87 -22.44 -7.48 -12.08
N TRP A 88 -22.86 -6.80 -13.13
CA TRP A 88 -23.80 -5.67 -13.08
C TRP A 88 -24.94 -5.90 -14.08
N HIS A 89 -26.16 -5.56 -13.68
CA HIS A 89 -27.35 -5.60 -14.53
C HIS A 89 -28.17 -4.33 -14.33
N SER A 90 -28.79 -3.81 -15.38
CA SER A 90 -29.65 -2.62 -15.34
C SER A 90 -30.90 -2.83 -14.47
N ASP A 91 -31.36 -4.09 -14.37
CA ASP A 91 -32.39 -4.54 -13.42
C ASP A 91 -31.71 -5.34 -12.29
N GLU A 92 -31.78 -4.85 -11.07
CA GLU A 92 -31.14 -5.48 -9.90
C GLU A 92 -31.55 -6.95 -9.72
N THR A 93 -32.80 -7.30 -10.10
CA THR A 93 -33.31 -8.67 -10.01
C THR A 93 -32.63 -9.62 -11.00
N GLY A 94 -32.03 -9.10 -12.07
CA GLY A 94 -31.29 -9.87 -13.08
C GLY A 94 -29.86 -10.23 -12.67
N THR A 95 -29.29 -9.57 -11.65
CA THR A 95 -27.85 -9.71 -11.31
C THR A 95 -27.50 -11.11 -10.82
N GLU A 96 -28.24 -11.68 -9.87
CA GLU A 96 -27.94 -13.01 -9.31
C GLU A 96 -28.19 -14.15 -10.29
N PRO A 97 -29.30 -14.16 -11.05
CA PRO A 97 -29.49 -15.14 -12.11
C PRO A 97 -28.36 -15.12 -13.15
N LEU A 98 -27.95 -13.94 -13.58
CA LEU A 98 -26.86 -13.77 -14.54
C LEU A 98 -25.53 -14.28 -13.95
N ARG A 99 -25.21 -13.93 -12.71
CA ARG A 99 -24.04 -14.44 -12.00
C ARG A 99 -24.01 -15.96 -11.99
N THR A 100 -25.11 -16.59 -11.58
CA THR A 100 -25.22 -18.04 -11.51
C THR A 100 -25.03 -18.71 -12.89
N ALA A 101 -25.57 -18.11 -13.96
CA ALA A 101 -25.37 -18.61 -15.31
C ALA A 101 -23.90 -18.55 -15.74
N LEU A 102 -23.24 -17.44 -15.48
CA LEU A 102 -21.84 -17.20 -15.86
C LEU A 102 -20.84 -18.02 -15.02
N GLU A 103 -21.16 -18.36 -13.78
CA GLU A 103 -20.36 -19.25 -12.94
C GLU A 103 -20.44 -20.71 -13.36
N ARG A 104 -21.63 -21.14 -13.88
CA ARG A 104 -21.80 -22.50 -14.39
C ARG A 104 -21.07 -22.75 -15.70
N GLU A 105 -21.04 -21.75 -16.57
CA GLU A 105 -20.39 -21.81 -17.87
C GLU A 105 -19.38 -20.67 -18.03
N PRO A 106 -18.15 -20.81 -17.48
CA PRO A 106 -17.13 -19.78 -17.56
C PRO A 106 -16.75 -19.48 -19.01
N LEU A 107 -16.72 -18.21 -19.37
CA LEU A 107 -16.37 -17.75 -20.71
C LEU A 107 -14.90 -18.09 -21.03
N ARG A 108 -14.69 -18.88 -22.08
CA ARG A 108 -13.35 -19.18 -22.62
C ARG A 108 -13.19 -18.43 -23.94
N LEU A 109 -12.39 -17.38 -23.93
CA LEU A 109 -11.98 -16.73 -25.19
C LEU A 109 -10.98 -17.58 -25.95
N PRO A 110 -11.09 -17.66 -27.30
CA PRO A 110 -10.09 -18.32 -28.12
C PRO A 110 -8.68 -17.76 -27.88
N ALA A 111 -7.67 -18.65 -27.89
CA ALA A 111 -6.29 -18.27 -27.61
C ALA A 111 -5.66 -17.37 -28.71
N ASP A 112 -6.21 -17.42 -29.91
CA ASP A 112 -5.79 -16.66 -31.10
C ASP A 112 -6.40 -15.25 -31.21
N VAL A 113 -7.26 -14.86 -30.25
CA VAL A 113 -7.70 -13.46 -30.13
C VAL A 113 -6.48 -12.61 -29.78
N GLY A 114 -6.11 -11.70 -30.70
CA GLY A 114 -4.92 -10.87 -30.57
C GLY A 114 -4.77 -10.14 -29.26
N SER A 115 -3.58 -9.64 -28.96
CA SER A 115 -3.20 -9.00 -27.68
C SER A 115 -3.85 -7.62 -27.42
N GLY A 116 -4.84 -7.20 -28.22
CA GLY A 116 -5.61 -5.95 -28.04
C GLY A 116 -7.02 -6.19 -27.51
N PRO A 117 -7.73 -5.14 -27.07
CA PRO A 117 -9.12 -5.21 -26.65
C PRO A 117 -10.06 -5.30 -27.86
N VAL A 118 -9.91 -6.37 -28.65
CA VAL A 118 -10.77 -6.62 -29.81
C VAL A 118 -12.06 -7.25 -29.33
N SER A 119 -13.20 -6.76 -29.82
CA SER A 119 -14.52 -7.31 -29.52
C SER A 119 -14.71 -8.69 -30.15
N VAL A 120 -15.16 -9.66 -29.36
CA VAL A 120 -15.49 -11.01 -29.82
C VAL A 120 -16.96 -11.26 -29.52
N PRO A 121 -17.79 -11.55 -30.54
CA PRO A 121 -19.16 -11.99 -30.31
C PRO A 121 -19.19 -13.30 -29.52
N VAL A 122 -20.05 -13.36 -28.51
CA VAL A 122 -20.21 -14.55 -27.67
C VAL A 122 -21.70 -14.92 -27.57
N PRO A 123 -22.00 -16.21 -27.31
CA PRO A 123 -23.38 -16.63 -27.09
C PRO A 123 -24.03 -15.86 -25.93
N TRP A 124 -25.32 -15.56 -26.06
CA TRP A 124 -26.10 -15.00 -24.96
C TRP A 124 -26.18 -16.00 -23.81
N PRO A 125 -25.91 -15.59 -22.56
CA PRO A 125 -25.97 -16.49 -21.42
C PRO A 125 -27.38 -17.10 -21.25
N ALA A 126 -27.48 -18.42 -21.16
CA ALA A 126 -28.75 -19.08 -20.93
C ALA A 126 -29.33 -18.74 -19.55
N HIS A 127 -30.61 -18.37 -19.49
CA HIS A 127 -31.26 -18.06 -18.22
C HIS A 127 -31.51 -19.36 -17.44
N PRO A 128 -31.19 -19.46 -16.13
CA PRO A 128 -31.41 -20.70 -15.35
C PRO A 128 -32.86 -21.19 -15.30
N ALA A 129 -33.82 -20.32 -15.61
CA ALA A 129 -35.27 -20.66 -15.65
C ALA A 129 -35.74 -21.35 -16.94
N GLU A 130 -34.89 -21.44 -17.98
CA GLU A 130 -35.27 -21.96 -19.30
C GLU A 130 -34.93 -23.42 -19.52
N GLU A 131 -34.38 -24.13 -18.51
CA GLU A 131 -33.98 -25.55 -18.66
C GLU A 131 -35.14 -26.55 -18.81
N HIS A 132 -36.39 -26.15 -18.56
CA HIS A 132 -37.56 -26.99 -18.79
C HIS A 132 -38.80 -26.17 -19.16
N PRO A 133 -38.98 -25.77 -20.44
CA PRO A 133 -40.29 -25.37 -20.88
C PRO A 133 -41.21 -26.62 -20.81
N PRO A 134 -42.43 -26.52 -20.27
CA PRO A 134 -43.38 -27.62 -20.33
C PRO A 134 -43.59 -27.99 -21.81
N ALA A 135 -43.56 -29.29 -22.09
CA ALA A 135 -43.50 -29.89 -23.45
C ALA A 135 -44.65 -29.47 -24.40
N ASP A 136 -45.63 -28.69 -23.96
CA ASP A 136 -46.80 -28.26 -24.71
C ASP A 136 -46.94 -26.75 -24.97
N GLU A 137 -46.00 -25.91 -24.52
CA GLU A 137 -46.02 -24.50 -24.89
C GLU A 137 -44.99 -24.21 -26.01
N ALA A 138 -45.52 -23.80 -27.16
CA ALA A 138 -44.72 -23.26 -28.23
C ALA A 138 -43.87 -22.09 -27.69
N PRO A 139 -42.57 -21.95 -28.07
CA PRO A 139 -41.72 -20.92 -27.56
C PRO A 139 -42.40 -19.56 -27.72
N GLN A 140 -42.68 -18.92 -26.57
CA GLN A 140 -43.27 -17.60 -26.58
C GLN A 140 -42.23 -16.64 -27.23
N PRO A 141 -42.63 -15.82 -28.20
CA PRO A 141 -41.76 -14.80 -28.77
C PRO A 141 -41.57 -13.67 -27.72
N GLY A 142 -40.63 -13.86 -26.81
CA GLY A 142 -40.37 -12.96 -25.68
C GLY A 142 -39.19 -13.41 -24.82
N ALA A 143 -38.51 -14.51 -25.17
CA ALA A 143 -37.18 -14.76 -24.66
C ALA A 143 -36.33 -13.53 -24.92
N ARG A 144 -35.68 -13.00 -23.88
CA ARG A 144 -34.86 -11.79 -23.94
C ARG A 144 -33.60 -12.09 -24.77
N ASP A 145 -33.77 -12.18 -26.09
CA ASP A 145 -32.69 -12.31 -27.06
C ASP A 145 -31.92 -11.01 -27.10
N GLY A 146 -30.62 -11.08 -27.15
CA GLY A 146 -29.74 -9.92 -27.22
C GLY A 146 -28.40 -10.27 -27.86
N ALA A 147 -27.55 -9.29 -27.96
CA ALA A 147 -26.18 -9.47 -28.44
C ALA A 147 -25.18 -9.27 -27.27
N ALA A 148 -24.21 -10.17 -27.19
CA ALA A 148 -23.14 -10.08 -26.20
C ALA A 148 -21.76 -10.02 -26.89
N LEU A 149 -20.87 -9.18 -26.32
CA LEU A 149 -19.49 -9.02 -26.76
C LEU A 149 -18.55 -9.21 -25.58
N ALA A 150 -17.48 -9.90 -25.83
CA ALA A 150 -16.37 -10.05 -24.90
C ALA A 150 -15.17 -9.21 -25.35
N PHE A 151 -14.50 -8.59 -24.39
CA PHE A 151 -13.31 -7.77 -24.60
C PHE A 151 -12.21 -8.21 -23.65
N ARG A 152 -10.99 -8.40 -24.15
CA ARG A 152 -9.84 -8.75 -23.32
C ARG A 152 -9.29 -7.52 -22.61
N ILE A 153 -9.14 -7.56 -21.31
CA ILE A 153 -8.45 -6.53 -20.52
C ILE A 153 -6.96 -6.82 -20.62
N THR A 154 -6.19 -5.87 -21.15
CA THR A 154 -4.74 -6.02 -21.32
C THR A 154 -3.98 -4.78 -20.85
N ALA A 155 -2.80 -4.98 -20.28
CA ALA A 155 -1.82 -3.92 -20.05
C ALA A 155 -0.41 -4.45 -20.26
N GLY A 156 0.46 -3.67 -20.91
CA GLY A 156 1.84 -4.05 -21.20
C GLY A 156 1.98 -5.38 -21.96
N GLY A 157 1.02 -5.69 -22.84
CA GLY A 157 1.01 -6.95 -23.61
C GLY A 157 0.59 -8.20 -22.82
N ARG A 158 0.18 -8.06 -21.54
CA ARG A 158 -0.31 -9.16 -20.71
C ARG A 158 -1.83 -9.12 -20.59
N ALA A 159 -2.47 -10.28 -20.65
CA ALA A 159 -3.88 -10.42 -20.32
C ALA A 159 -4.06 -10.27 -18.80
N LEU A 160 -4.99 -9.43 -18.39
CA LEU A 160 -5.34 -9.17 -17.00
C LEU A 160 -6.75 -9.68 -16.65
N GLY A 161 -7.59 -9.90 -17.68
CA GLY A 161 -8.96 -10.32 -17.50
C GLY A 161 -9.80 -10.20 -18.76
N THR A 162 -11.12 -10.28 -18.58
CA THR A 162 -12.10 -10.17 -19.65
C THR A 162 -13.31 -9.37 -19.16
N VAL A 163 -13.82 -8.49 -20.00
CA VAL A 163 -15.13 -7.83 -19.84
C VAL A 163 -16.11 -8.46 -20.80
N LEU A 164 -17.24 -8.88 -20.31
CA LEU A 164 -18.40 -9.30 -21.11
C LEU A 164 -19.48 -8.26 -20.95
N VAL A 165 -20.06 -7.81 -22.05
CA VAL A 165 -21.20 -6.88 -22.05
C VAL A 165 -22.33 -7.45 -22.87
N GLY A 166 -23.56 -7.21 -22.45
CA GLY A 166 -24.74 -7.62 -23.20
C GLY A 166 -25.74 -6.49 -23.37
N ARG A 167 -26.41 -6.48 -24.52
CA ARG A 167 -27.51 -5.58 -24.84
C ARG A 167 -28.75 -6.39 -25.23
N GLU A 168 -29.84 -6.14 -24.53
CA GLU A 168 -31.14 -6.82 -24.75
C GLU A 168 -31.85 -6.24 -25.98
N GLY A 169 -32.57 -7.09 -26.70
CA GLY A 169 -33.46 -6.69 -27.79
C GLY A 169 -32.77 -6.18 -29.06
N VAL A 170 -31.45 -6.40 -29.19
CA VAL A 170 -30.67 -6.08 -30.39
C VAL A 170 -30.04 -7.35 -30.98
N ALA A 171 -29.99 -7.43 -32.31
CA ALA A 171 -29.33 -8.56 -32.99
C ALA A 171 -27.82 -8.46 -32.99
N GLN A 172 -27.30 -7.23 -32.91
CA GLN A 172 -25.87 -6.90 -32.85
C GLN A 172 -25.67 -5.61 -32.04
N VAL A 173 -24.56 -5.54 -31.33
CA VAL A 173 -24.12 -4.29 -30.69
C VAL A 173 -23.64 -3.32 -31.79
N PRO A 174 -24.11 -2.06 -31.82
CA PRO A 174 -23.66 -1.08 -32.82
C PRO A 174 -22.14 -0.90 -32.77
N GLU A 175 -21.51 -0.76 -33.94
CA GLU A 175 -20.06 -0.64 -34.08
C GLU A 175 -19.49 0.56 -33.29
N ALA A 176 -20.20 1.68 -33.30
CA ALA A 176 -19.79 2.87 -32.52
C ALA A 176 -19.74 2.61 -31.01
N VAL A 177 -20.72 1.83 -30.47
CA VAL A 177 -20.75 1.42 -29.06
C VAL A 177 -19.65 0.41 -28.77
N ALA A 178 -19.44 -0.59 -29.65
CA ALA A 178 -18.37 -1.56 -29.49
C ALA A 178 -16.99 -0.88 -29.47
N SER A 179 -16.73 0.05 -30.37
CA SER A 179 -15.49 0.83 -30.42
C SER A 179 -15.29 1.68 -29.17
N LEU A 180 -16.37 2.30 -28.65
CA LEU A 180 -16.30 3.06 -27.40
C LEU A 180 -15.98 2.15 -26.19
N ILE A 181 -16.56 0.95 -26.14
CA ILE A 181 -16.25 -0.03 -25.10
C ILE A 181 -14.79 -0.50 -25.25
N GLU A 182 -14.28 -0.71 -26.46
CA GLU A 182 -12.85 -1.05 -26.68
C GLU A 182 -11.92 0.02 -26.09
N ASP A 183 -12.20 1.29 -26.35
CA ASP A 183 -11.43 2.42 -25.81
C ASP A 183 -11.54 2.51 -24.27
N PHE A 184 -12.71 2.22 -23.73
CA PHE A 184 -12.92 2.13 -22.28
C PHE A 184 -12.14 0.95 -21.67
N VAL A 185 -12.22 -0.26 -22.27
CA VAL A 185 -11.50 -1.46 -21.78
C VAL A 185 -9.98 -1.27 -21.81
N ARG A 186 -9.46 -0.49 -22.76
CA ARG A 186 -8.05 -0.11 -22.77
C ARG A 186 -7.66 0.70 -21.54
N ARG A 187 -8.49 1.66 -21.12
CA ARG A 187 -8.29 2.45 -19.89
C ARG A 187 -8.44 1.59 -18.63
N LEU A 188 -9.45 0.73 -18.63
CA LEU A 188 -9.65 -0.26 -17.57
C LEU A 188 -8.40 -1.15 -17.39
N GLY A 189 -7.80 -1.61 -18.50
CA GLY A 189 -6.58 -2.40 -18.47
C GLY A 189 -5.42 -1.65 -17.82
N LEU A 190 -5.24 -0.37 -18.13
CA LEU A 190 -4.22 0.46 -17.48
C LEU A 190 -4.48 0.63 -15.99
N ALA A 191 -5.73 0.86 -15.58
CA ALA A 191 -6.09 1.02 -14.16
C ALA A 191 -5.89 -0.30 -13.36
N VAL A 192 -6.36 -1.44 -13.88
CA VAL A 192 -6.12 -2.76 -13.26
C VAL A 192 -4.62 -3.07 -13.20
N GLY A 193 -3.87 -2.76 -14.26
CA GLY A 193 -2.42 -2.94 -14.28
C GLY A 193 -1.70 -2.11 -13.22
N ALA A 194 -2.11 -0.86 -13.04
CA ALA A 194 -1.57 0.04 -12.01
C ALA A 194 -1.91 -0.45 -10.60
N ALA A 195 -3.17 -0.84 -10.34
CA ALA A 195 -3.59 -1.39 -9.05
C ALA A 195 -2.80 -2.65 -8.67
N ARG A 196 -2.60 -3.58 -9.62
CA ARG A 196 -1.76 -4.78 -9.40
C ARG A 196 -0.30 -4.45 -9.14
N ALA A 197 0.28 -3.50 -9.89
CA ALA A 197 1.65 -3.09 -9.67
C ALA A 197 1.84 -2.51 -8.27
N TYR A 198 0.91 -1.68 -7.82
CA TYR A 198 0.90 -1.13 -6.46
C TYR A 198 0.77 -2.22 -5.39
N THR A 199 -0.20 -3.12 -5.51
CA THR A 199 -0.41 -4.22 -4.55
C THR A 199 0.82 -5.13 -4.46
N ARG A 200 1.48 -5.40 -5.59
CA ARG A 200 2.72 -6.17 -5.63
C ARG A 200 3.85 -5.45 -4.91
N GLN A 201 4.03 -4.16 -5.19
CA GLN A 201 5.05 -3.34 -4.53
C GLN A 201 4.80 -3.28 -3.02
N ALA A 202 3.57 -3.01 -2.58
CA ALA A 202 3.19 -2.99 -1.18
C ALA A 202 3.43 -4.35 -0.47
N THR A 203 3.19 -5.46 -1.19
CA THR A 203 3.44 -6.80 -0.65
C THR A 203 4.93 -7.08 -0.48
N ILE A 204 5.75 -6.74 -1.48
CA ILE A 204 7.22 -6.87 -1.41
C ILE A 204 7.75 -6.00 -0.27
N SER A 205 7.31 -4.76 -0.18
CA SER A 205 7.70 -3.82 0.89
C SER A 205 7.38 -4.40 2.28
N ARG A 206 6.17 -4.91 2.48
CA ARG A 206 5.77 -5.52 3.76
C ARG A 206 6.59 -6.76 4.13
N ILE A 207 6.96 -7.58 3.14
CA ILE A 207 7.82 -8.75 3.37
C ILE A 207 9.23 -8.31 3.76
N LEU A 208 9.80 -7.33 3.06
CA LEU A 208 11.12 -6.77 3.38
C LEU A 208 11.13 -6.16 4.77
N GLN A 209 10.18 -5.30 5.10
CA GLN A 209 10.04 -4.69 6.42
C GLN A 209 9.98 -5.72 7.56
N ARG A 210 9.16 -6.79 7.39
CA ARG A 210 9.12 -7.89 8.38
C ARG A 210 10.46 -8.60 8.55
N GLY A 211 11.27 -8.67 7.50
CA GLY A 211 12.62 -9.27 7.56
C GLY A 211 13.65 -8.37 8.24
N LEU A 212 13.46 -7.06 8.17
CA LEU A 212 14.36 -6.06 8.72
C LEU A 212 14.13 -5.81 10.22
N LEU A 213 12.89 -5.90 10.67
CA LEU A 213 12.53 -5.71 12.08
C LEU A 213 12.77 -6.98 12.91
N PRO A 214 13.02 -6.85 14.22
CA PRO A 214 13.19 -8.02 15.08
C PRO A 214 11.86 -8.78 15.24
N SER A 215 11.88 -10.08 15.12
CA SER A 215 10.72 -10.93 15.38
C SER A 215 10.28 -10.91 16.84
N LYS A 216 11.20 -10.62 17.75
CA LYS A 216 10.99 -10.45 19.18
C LYS A 216 12.08 -9.54 19.76
N VAL A 217 11.70 -8.60 20.61
CA VAL A 217 12.61 -7.78 21.41
C VAL A 217 12.92 -8.48 22.73
N ALA A 218 14.09 -8.20 23.31
CA ALA A 218 14.47 -8.76 24.60
C ALA A 218 13.72 -8.06 25.75
N GLU A 219 13.46 -8.80 26.82
CA GLU A 219 12.99 -8.26 28.08
C GLU A 219 14.19 -7.79 28.91
N ILE A 220 14.11 -6.60 29.48
CA ILE A 220 15.16 -5.99 30.32
C ILE A 220 14.78 -6.23 31.79
N PRO A 221 15.58 -6.88 32.61
CA PRO A 221 15.29 -7.07 34.03
C PRO A 221 15.13 -5.71 34.75
N GLY A 222 14.03 -5.54 35.51
CA GLY A 222 13.73 -4.32 36.24
C GLY A 222 13.21 -3.18 35.35
N VAL A 223 12.80 -3.49 34.09
CA VAL A 223 12.17 -2.54 33.18
C VAL A 223 11.01 -3.20 32.46
N THR A 224 9.85 -2.61 32.58
CA THR A 224 8.72 -2.93 31.71
C THR A 224 8.80 -2.07 30.45
N SER A 225 8.84 -2.71 29.28
CA SER A 225 8.94 -2.00 28.00
C SER A 225 7.66 -2.15 27.18
N ALA A 226 7.26 -1.07 26.49
CA ALA A 226 6.20 -1.07 25.47
C ALA A 226 6.74 -0.48 24.18
N LEU A 227 6.42 -1.14 23.07
CA LEU A 227 6.83 -0.75 21.72
C LEU A 227 5.60 -0.64 20.82
N VAL A 228 5.49 0.47 20.13
CA VAL A 228 4.52 0.66 19.04
C VAL A 228 5.30 0.94 17.77
N TYR A 229 4.92 0.28 16.69
CA TYR A 229 5.43 0.52 15.36
C TYR A 229 4.28 0.45 14.36
N GLU A 230 4.03 1.55 13.67
CA GLU A 230 3.00 1.69 12.65
C GLU A 230 3.67 2.22 11.37
N PRO A 231 3.82 1.37 10.34
CA PRO A 231 4.36 1.83 9.06
C PRO A 231 3.38 2.78 8.37
N SER A 232 3.92 3.72 7.58
CA SER A 232 3.12 4.58 6.72
C SER A 232 2.34 3.76 5.68
N ASP A 233 1.15 4.25 5.29
CA ASP A 233 0.24 3.52 4.39
C ASP A 233 0.68 3.57 2.90
N ASP A 234 1.78 4.20 2.56
CA ASP A 234 2.24 4.42 1.18
C ASP A 234 2.67 3.16 0.43
N GLY A 235 2.61 1.98 1.06
CA GLY A 235 2.96 0.70 0.45
C GLY A 235 4.44 0.55 0.11
N VAL A 236 5.29 1.41 0.67
CA VAL A 236 6.75 1.43 0.51
C VAL A 236 7.40 0.99 1.83
N VAL A 237 8.60 0.43 1.78
CA VAL A 237 9.37 0.12 3.00
C VAL A 237 9.76 1.42 3.66
N GLY A 238 9.39 1.62 4.93
CA GLY A 238 9.80 2.76 5.72
C GLY A 238 11.28 2.73 6.10
N GLY A 239 11.79 3.88 6.55
CA GLY A 239 13.14 4.03 7.06
C GLY A 239 13.29 3.62 8.52
N ASP A 240 12.19 3.62 9.26
CA ASP A 240 12.18 3.38 10.70
C ASP A 240 12.53 1.94 11.06
N PHE A 241 13.36 1.80 12.07
CA PHE A 241 13.66 0.50 12.68
C PHE A 241 13.91 0.62 14.18
N TYR A 242 13.75 -0.49 14.87
CA TYR A 242 13.97 -0.59 16.31
C TYR A 242 14.59 -1.94 16.68
N ASP A 243 15.21 -2.01 17.84
CA ASP A 243 15.63 -3.28 18.45
C ASP A 243 15.83 -3.13 19.95
N ILE A 244 15.66 -4.24 20.68
CA ILE A 244 16.11 -4.41 22.07
C ILE A 244 16.79 -5.78 22.17
N PHE A 245 18.04 -5.80 22.58
CA PHE A 245 18.81 -7.03 22.60
C PHE A 245 19.80 -7.09 23.77
N PRO A 246 20.10 -8.30 24.29
CA PRO A 246 21.07 -8.48 25.35
C PRO A 246 22.50 -8.35 24.84
N CYS A 247 23.37 -7.79 25.68
CA CYS A 247 24.81 -7.68 25.50
C CYS A 247 25.56 -8.41 26.59
N PRO A 248 26.86 -8.73 26.43
CA PRO A 248 27.66 -9.33 27.47
C PRO A 248 27.72 -8.50 28.78
N GLY A 249 27.75 -9.15 29.95
CA GLY A 249 27.92 -8.47 31.24
C GLY A 249 26.64 -7.83 31.78
N ASP A 250 25.53 -8.54 31.70
CA ASP A 250 24.21 -8.11 32.21
C ASP A 250 23.81 -6.68 31.70
N ARG A 251 24.05 -6.46 30.44
CA ARG A 251 23.70 -5.20 29.72
C ARG A 251 22.67 -5.50 28.65
N TRP A 252 21.79 -4.55 28.43
CA TRP A 252 20.79 -4.57 27.34
C TRP A 252 20.93 -3.30 26.52
N CYS A 253 20.89 -3.46 25.21
CA CYS A 253 20.91 -2.33 24.31
C CYS A 253 19.54 -2.14 23.69
N PHE A 254 19.16 -0.87 23.48
CA PHE A 254 17.98 -0.49 22.70
C PHE A 254 18.36 0.50 21.61
N VAL A 255 17.59 0.49 20.55
CA VAL A 255 17.79 1.38 19.41
C VAL A 255 16.46 1.76 18.79
N LEU A 256 16.33 3.03 18.42
CA LEU A 256 15.39 3.56 17.44
C LEU A 256 16.20 4.30 16.39
N GLY A 257 15.91 4.08 15.12
CA GLY A 257 16.59 4.75 14.02
C GLY A 257 15.65 4.98 12.86
N ASP A 258 15.95 6.02 12.11
CA ASP A 258 15.30 6.31 10.84
C ASP A 258 16.34 6.58 9.76
N VAL A 259 16.21 5.86 8.64
CA VAL A 259 17.04 6.03 7.44
C VAL A 259 16.36 7.01 6.50
N GLN A 260 17.06 8.05 6.10
CA GLN A 260 16.53 9.04 5.16
C GLN A 260 15.86 8.40 3.95
N GLY A 261 14.58 8.73 3.75
CA GLY A 261 13.75 8.30 2.64
C GLY A 261 13.12 6.92 2.86
N SER A 262 12.54 6.37 1.83
CA SER A 262 11.77 5.13 1.87
C SER A 262 12.17 4.20 0.71
N GLY A 263 11.72 2.95 0.78
CA GLY A 263 11.90 1.97 -0.28
C GLY A 263 13.10 1.04 -0.13
N PRO A 264 13.47 0.33 -1.22
CA PRO A 264 14.48 -0.71 -1.17
C PRO A 264 15.85 -0.25 -0.68
N GLU A 265 16.21 1.00 -0.96
CA GLU A 265 17.51 1.55 -0.58
C GLU A 265 17.57 1.85 0.94
N ALA A 266 16.50 2.41 1.53
CA ALA A 266 16.41 2.55 2.98
C ALA A 266 16.45 1.18 3.67
N ALA A 267 15.77 0.18 3.09
CA ALA A 267 15.80 -1.20 3.54
C ALA A 267 17.21 -1.81 3.58
N VAL A 268 18.07 -1.49 2.62
CA VAL A 268 19.48 -1.95 2.60
C VAL A 268 20.23 -1.36 3.80
N VAL A 269 20.14 -0.06 4.03
CA VAL A 269 20.82 0.60 5.17
C VAL A 269 20.33 0.05 6.50
N THR A 270 19.01 -0.09 6.69
CA THR A 270 18.44 -0.72 7.90
C THR A 270 18.94 -2.15 8.07
N GLY A 271 19.00 -2.91 6.96
CA GLY A 271 19.50 -4.30 6.95
C GLY A 271 20.97 -4.45 7.33
N LEU A 272 21.78 -3.41 7.14
CA LEU A 272 23.19 -3.35 7.55
C LEU A 272 23.35 -2.77 8.97
N ALA A 273 22.71 -1.65 9.26
CA ALA A 273 22.88 -0.91 10.51
C ALA A 273 22.53 -1.76 11.75
N ARG A 274 21.39 -2.45 11.74
CA ARG A 274 20.94 -3.25 12.88
C ARG A 274 21.88 -4.44 13.21
N PRO A 275 22.34 -5.29 12.28
CA PRO A 275 23.35 -6.31 12.54
C PRO A 275 24.70 -5.74 13.01
N TRP A 276 25.14 -4.63 12.43
CA TRP A 276 26.38 -3.97 12.85
C TRP A 276 26.30 -3.45 14.29
N LEU A 277 25.18 -2.83 14.67
CA LEU A 277 24.94 -2.41 16.05
C LEU A 277 25.04 -3.58 17.02
N ARG A 278 24.37 -4.70 16.71
CA ARG A 278 24.43 -5.91 17.53
C ARG A 278 25.84 -6.50 17.62
N LEU A 279 26.60 -6.44 16.54
CA LEU A 279 27.99 -6.91 16.51
C LEU A 279 28.88 -6.02 17.38
N LEU A 280 28.87 -4.70 17.12
CA LEU A 280 29.69 -3.73 17.83
C LEU A 280 29.40 -3.72 19.34
N SER A 281 28.14 -3.83 19.73
CA SER A 281 27.75 -3.92 21.14
C SER A 281 28.30 -5.17 21.86
N ARG A 282 28.41 -6.30 21.14
CA ARG A 282 28.97 -7.54 21.67
C ARG A 282 30.49 -7.49 21.83
N GLU A 283 31.17 -6.67 21.03
CA GLU A 283 32.62 -6.44 21.14
C GLU A 283 33.01 -5.67 22.42
N GLY A 284 32.01 -5.08 23.13
CA GLY A 284 32.21 -4.41 24.40
C GLY A 284 32.63 -2.95 24.30
N PHE A 285 32.39 -2.33 23.14
CA PHE A 285 32.58 -0.88 22.97
C PHE A 285 31.57 -0.09 23.78
N GLY A 286 31.95 1.09 24.24
CA GLY A 286 31.03 2.04 24.87
C GLY A 286 30.03 2.61 23.88
N VAL A 287 28.89 3.15 24.39
CA VAL A 287 27.76 3.62 23.58
C VAL A 287 28.18 4.62 22.51
N GLY A 288 29.00 5.63 22.83
CA GLY A 288 29.53 6.59 21.86
C GLY A 288 30.44 5.93 20.82
N GLU A 289 31.35 5.04 21.25
CA GLU A 289 32.28 4.37 20.35
C GLU A 289 31.56 3.42 19.36
N VAL A 290 30.43 2.82 19.75
CA VAL A 290 29.58 2.03 18.83
C VAL A 290 29.09 2.93 17.69
N LEU A 291 28.65 4.15 17.98
CA LEU A 291 28.18 5.09 16.95
C LEU A 291 29.33 5.62 16.10
N ASP A 292 30.50 5.89 16.68
CA ASP A 292 31.70 6.30 15.91
C ASP A 292 32.08 5.25 14.87
N ARG A 293 31.99 3.97 15.24
CA ARG A 293 32.29 2.85 14.35
C ARG A 293 31.22 2.64 13.30
N LEU A 294 29.96 2.74 13.72
CA LEU A 294 28.81 2.64 12.78
C LEU A 294 28.86 3.74 11.74
N ASN A 295 29.16 4.99 12.16
CA ASN A 295 29.30 6.12 11.24
C ASN A 295 30.37 5.86 10.16
N ARG A 296 31.54 5.34 10.55
CA ARG A 296 32.60 4.98 9.59
C ARG A 296 32.15 3.87 8.63
N LEU A 297 31.49 2.81 9.13
CA LEU A 297 30.98 1.73 8.28
C LEU A 297 29.96 2.23 7.25
N LEU A 298 29.08 3.14 7.64
CA LEU A 298 28.10 3.75 6.72
C LEU A 298 28.76 4.63 5.66
N LEU A 299 29.79 5.39 6.03
CA LEU A 299 30.56 6.23 5.09
C LEU A 299 31.36 5.38 4.11
N ASP A 300 32.01 4.31 4.58
CA ASP A 300 32.77 3.38 3.75
C ASP A 300 31.88 2.69 2.73
N ASP A 301 30.70 2.17 3.17
CA ASP A 301 29.71 1.53 2.29
C ASP A 301 29.18 2.49 1.23
N ALA A 302 28.89 3.74 1.61
CA ALA A 302 28.42 4.78 0.69
C ALA A 302 29.50 5.13 -0.36
N MET A 303 30.77 5.16 0.02
CA MET A 303 31.89 5.42 -0.90
C MET A 303 32.07 4.26 -1.89
N GLU A 304 32.03 3.01 -1.42
CA GLU A 304 32.13 1.83 -2.29
C GLU A 304 30.97 1.77 -3.30
N ALA A 305 29.73 2.10 -2.85
CA ALA A 305 28.57 2.17 -3.72
C ALA A 305 28.70 3.28 -4.78
N ALA A 306 29.22 4.45 -4.43
CA ALA A 306 29.47 5.56 -5.35
C ALA A 306 30.55 5.21 -6.39
N GLU A 307 31.62 4.55 -6.00
CA GLU A 307 32.67 4.08 -6.91
C GLU A 307 32.14 3.04 -7.90
N ALA A 308 31.34 2.08 -7.42
CA ALA A 308 30.71 1.06 -8.26
C ALA A 308 29.77 1.70 -9.29
N ALA A 309 28.96 2.69 -8.87
CA ALA A 309 28.08 3.44 -9.77
C ALA A 309 28.87 4.23 -10.84
N ALA A 310 29.97 4.90 -10.44
CA ALA A 310 30.83 5.63 -11.37
C ALA A 310 31.45 4.70 -12.44
N LEU A 311 31.87 3.50 -12.03
CA LEU A 311 32.42 2.49 -12.96
C LEU A 311 31.34 2.00 -13.95
N MET A 312 30.10 1.79 -13.50
CA MET A 312 28.97 1.40 -14.36
C MET A 312 28.64 2.49 -15.38
N VAL A 313 28.61 3.78 -14.95
CA VAL A 313 28.38 4.92 -15.85
C VAL A 313 29.50 5.04 -16.88
N ALA A 314 30.75 4.85 -16.48
CA ALA A 314 31.89 4.85 -17.40
C ALA A 314 31.81 3.71 -18.42
N ALA A 315 31.44 2.49 -18.00
CA ALA A 315 31.27 1.33 -18.86
C ALA A 315 30.09 1.49 -19.83
N ALA A 316 29.02 2.19 -19.44
CA ALA A 316 27.84 2.48 -20.27
C ALA A 316 28.01 3.64 -21.26
N GLY A 317 29.24 4.17 -21.43
CA GLY A 317 29.53 5.25 -22.39
C GLY A 317 29.02 6.63 -21.98
N GLY A 318 29.01 6.94 -20.69
CA GLY A 318 28.74 8.28 -20.17
C GLY A 318 27.26 8.72 -20.26
N ARG A 319 26.31 7.83 -20.48
CA ARG A 319 24.90 8.13 -20.26
C ARG A 319 24.64 8.23 -18.76
N GLN A 320 24.38 9.46 -18.32
CA GLN A 320 23.93 9.71 -16.94
C GLN A 320 22.68 8.88 -16.68
N LEU A 321 22.82 7.83 -15.87
CA LEU A 321 21.72 7.28 -15.12
C LEU A 321 21.36 8.35 -14.08
N HIS A 322 20.17 8.89 -14.14
CA HIS A 322 19.69 10.01 -13.30
C HIS A 322 19.33 9.57 -11.88
N ASP A 323 19.91 8.48 -11.39
CA ASP A 323 19.82 8.06 -9.99
C ASP A 323 21.26 7.95 -9.45
N GLY A 324 21.82 9.09 -9.10
CA GLY A 324 23.02 9.14 -8.31
C GLY A 324 22.74 8.51 -6.96
N SER A 325 23.49 7.48 -6.59
CA SER A 325 23.55 6.95 -5.22
C SER A 325 23.78 8.14 -4.26
N GLN A 326 22.69 8.69 -3.72
CA GLN A 326 22.77 9.69 -2.68
C GLN A 326 23.20 8.97 -1.41
N SER A 327 24.27 9.42 -0.78
CA SER A 327 24.63 9.02 0.57
C SER A 327 23.41 9.20 1.47
N ARG A 328 22.87 8.10 1.99
CA ARG A 328 21.72 8.14 2.88
C ARG A 328 22.24 8.29 4.31
N PHE A 329 21.70 9.26 5.02
CA PHE A 329 21.99 9.43 6.43
C PHE A 329 20.99 8.65 7.29
N LEU A 330 21.45 8.37 8.48
CA LEU A 330 20.71 7.64 9.49
C LEU A 330 20.59 8.53 10.73
N SER A 331 19.38 8.84 11.14
CA SER A 331 19.11 9.34 12.48
C SER A 331 19.01 8.16 13.45
N LEU A 332 19.66 8.26 14.61
CA LEU A 332 19.73 7.12 15.53
C LEU A 332 19.73 7.54 16.97
N LEU A 333 18.84 7.00 17.76
CA LEU A 333 18.92 6.92 19.22
C LEU A 333 19.42 5.52 19.60
N TYR A 334 20.59 5.45 20.25
CA TYR A 334 21.15 4.20 20.73
C TYR A 334 21.43 4.30 22.22
N GLY A 335 21.03 3.29 22.98
CA GLY A 335 21.21 3.28 24.41
C GLY A 335 21.55 1.90 24.99
N GLU A 336 22.20 1.94 26.15
CA GLU A 336 22.52 0.79 26.99
C GLU A 336 21.83 0.91 28.34
N VAL A 337 21.29 -0.16 28.82
CA VAL A 337 20.62 -0.28 30.12
C VAL A 337 21.28 -1.35 30.95
N VAL A 338 21.61 -0.99 32.19
CA VAL A 338 22.22 -1.89 33.18
C VAL A 338 21.37 -1.88 34.45
N PRO A 339 20.83 -3.01 34.90
CA PRO A 339 20.09 -3.10 36.16
C PRO A 339 20.95 -2.73 37.35
N LEU A 340 20.39 -1.99 38.31
CA LEU A 340 21.07 -1.58 39.53
C LEU A 340 20.70 -2.50 40.71
N PRO A 341 21.65 -2.84 41.62
CA PRO A 341 21.40 -3.73 42.75
C PRO A 341 20.31 -3.23 43.73
N GLY A 342 20.01 -1.95 43.71
CA GLY A 342 19.00 -1.31 44.59
C GLY A 342 17.62 -1.12 43.96
N GLY A 343 17.41 -1.65 42.78
CA GLY A 343 16.24 -1.34 41.93
C GLY A 343 16.49 -0.19 40.97
N GLY A 344 15.66 -0.11 39.92
CA GLY A 344 15.91 0.82 38.82
C GLY A 344 17.06 0.40 37.91
N VAL A 345 17.42 1.23 36.98
CA VAL A 345 18.45 0.92 35.96
C VAL A 345 19.31 2.13 35.64
N ARG A 346 20.57 1.89 35.31
CA ARG A 346 21.46 2.90 34.71
C ARG A 346 21.29 2.89 33.20
N CYS A 347 20.98 4.03 32.64
CA CYS A 347 20.82 4.22 31.22
C CYS A 347 21.96 5.10 30.67
N THR A 348 22.59 4.68 29.58
CA THR A 348 23.59 5.45 28.86
C THR A 348 23.14 5.59 27.42
N VAL A 349 23.00 6.82 26.90
CA VAL A 349 22.38 7.08 25.59
C VAL A 349 23.20 8.03 24.73
N VAL A 350 23.03 7.92 23.41
CA VAL A 350 23.47 8.90 22.40
C VAL A 350 22.31 9.11 21.43
N SER A 351 22.02 10.38 21.09
CA SER A 351 21.10 10.76 20.02
C SER A 351 21.87 11.40 18.88
N ALA A 352 21.99 10.67 17.77
CA ALA A 352 22.65 11.14 16.54
C ALA A 352 21.59 11.62 15.54
N GLY A 353 21.24 12.92 15.60
CA GLY A 353 20.22 13.54 14.74
C GLY A 353 18.80 13.02 14.93
N HIS A 354 18.54 12.27 15.99
CA HIS A 354 17.26 11.65 16.30
C HIS A 354 16.49 12.48 17.34
N PRO A 355 15.14 12.41 17.38
CA PRO A 355 14.37 13.04 18.45
C PRO A 355 14.91 12.65 19.83
N LEU A 356 15.04 13.64 20.73
CA LEU A 356 15.64 13.40 22.04
C LEU A 356 14.73 12.52 22.90
N PRO A 357 15.29 11.51 23.61
CA PRO A 357 14.52 10.74 24.55
C PRO A 357 14.05 11.62 25.70
N LEU A 358 12.79 11.46 26.12
CA LEU A 358 12.17 12.22 27.20
C LEU A 358 12.07 11.38 28.46
N LEU A 359 12.61 11.90 29.55
CA LEU A 359 12.51 11.32 30.89
C LEU A 359 11.33 11.93 31.63
N LEU A 360 10.35 11.11 31.98
CA LEU A 360 9.22 11.43 32.84
C LEU A 360 9.50 10.93 34.24
N ARG A 361 9.43 11.81 35.23
CA ARG A 361 9.49 11.50 36.65
C ARG A 361 8.10 11.24 37.26
N PRO A 362 7.99 10.55 38.40
CA PRO A 362 6.69 10.33 39.05
C PRO A 362 5.94 11.59 39.46
N ASP A 363 6.63 12.73 39.62
CA ASP A 363 6.04 14.03 39.92
C ASP A 363 5.41 14.73 38.69
N GLY A 364 5.54 14.11 37.49
CA GLY A 364 5.03 14.62 36.23
C GLY A 364 6.01 15.56 35.51
N SER A 365 7.22 15.80 36.05
CA SER A 365 8.24 16.56 35.35
C SER A 365 8.79 15.77 34.17
N VAL A 366 9.03 16.45 33.02
CA VAL A 366 9.54 15.87 31.79
C VAL A 366 10.79 16.65 31.37
N HIS A 367 11.88 15.92 31.06
CA HIS A 367 13.14 16.51 30.64
C HIS A 367 13.76 15.69 29.50
N PRO A 368 14.45 16.32 28.53
CA PRO A 368 15.31 15.59 27.61
C PRO A 368 16.41 14.82 28.35
N ALA A 369 16.65 13.59 27.96
CA ALA A 369 17.64 12.71 28.61
C ALA A 369 18.95 12.59 27.80
N ALA A 370 19.06 13.31 26.68
CA ALA A 370 20.26 13.35 25.84
C ALA A 370 20.48 14.75 25.25
N GLU A 371 21.69 14.98 24.73
CA GLU A 371 22.03 16.16 23.94
C GLU A 371 21.98 15.83 22.44
N PRO A 372 21.53 16.77 21.58
CA PRO A 372 21.47 16.54 20.15
C PRO A 372 22.88 16.50 19.54
N GLN A 373 23.13 15.51 18.69
CA GLN A 373 24.38 15.37 17.95
C GLN A 373 24.12 15.14 16.46
N VAL A 374 25.17 15.16 15.64
CA VAL A 374 25.05 15.07 14.18
C VAL A 374 24.57 13.70 13.74
N LEU A 375 23.84 13.63 12.62
CA LEU A 375 23.40 12.41 11.94
C LEU A 375 24.58 11.49 11.57
N LEU A 376 24.34 10.19 11.52
CA LEU A 376 25.29 9.22 11.01
C LEU A 376 25.35 9.23 9.47
N GLY A 377 26.52 8.96 8.92
CA GLY A 377 26.73 8.90 7.47
C GLY A 377 26.91 10.28 6.79
N VAL A 378 27.08 11.37 7.56
CA VAL A 378 27.18 12.74 7.03
C VAL A 378 28.59 13.31 7.15
N VAL A 379 29.23 13.15 8.29
CA VAL A 379 30.52 13.77 8.62
C VAL A 379 31.51 12.69 9.04
N GLU A 380 32.71 12.72 8.45
CA GLU A 380 33.85 11.93 8.91
C GLU A 380 34.39 12.49 10.24
N ASP A 381 35.09 11.68 11.00
CA ASP A 381 35.80 12.06 12.21
C ASP A 381 34.92 12.73 13.30
N VAL A 382 33.67 12.29 13.45
CA VAL A 382 32.80 12.67 14.56
C VAL A 382 33.06 11.76 15.74
N ALA A 383 33.18 12.33 16.95
CA ALA A 383 33.13 11.57 18.20
C ALA A 383 31.78 11.79 18.87
N TYR A 384 31.01 10.71 19.05
CA TYR A 384 29.70 10.76 19.71
C TYR A 384 29.86 10.66 21.22
N GLU A 385 29.33 11.66 21.94
CA GLU A 385 29.36 11.73 23.39
C GLU A 385 28.11 11.11 24.01
N SER A 386 28.30 10.16 24.93
CA SER A 386 27.20 9.51 25.64
C SER A 386 26.81 10.26 26.91
N GLN A 387 25.50 10.32 27.19
CA GLN A 387 24.94 10.81 28.45
C GLN A 387 24.50 9.62 29.29
N THR A 388 24.85 9.65 30.60
CA THR A 388 24.49 8.60 31.55
C THR A 388 23.63 9.17 32.67
N PHE A 389 22.53 8.49 32.95
CA PHE A 389 21.61 8.83 34.03
C PHE A 389 20.99 7.55 34.62
N ASP A 390 20.46 7.65 35.83
CA ASP A 390 19.75 6.54 36.47
C ASP A 390 18.23 6.75 36.35
N LEU A 391 17.51 5.71 35.95
CA LEU A 391 16.06 5.60 36.04
C LEU A 391 15.74 4.96 37.38
N GLU A 392 15.12 5.72 38.27
CA GLU A 392 14.63 5.22 39.55
C GLU A 392 13.30 4.49 39.34
N PRO A 393 12.90 3.58 40.26
CA PRO A 393 11.61 2.92 40.18
C PRO A 393 10.46 3.96 40.03
N GLY A 394 9.62 3.76 38.99
CA GLY A 394 8.54 4.69 38.64
C GLY A 394 8.89 5.74 37.58
N ASP A 395 10.18 5.87 37.21
CA ASP A 395 10.58 6.72 36.08
C ASP A 395 10.25 6.06 34.75
N THR A 396 9.99 6.90 33.74
CA THR A 396 9.67 6.43 32.38
C THR A 396 10.54 7.17 31.38
N LEU A 397 11.23 6.44 30.52
CA LEU A 397 11.92 6.97 29.34
C LEU A 397 11.08 6.71 28.10
N LEU A 398 10.72 7.81 27.39
CA LEU A 398 10.04 7.75 26.10
C LEU A 398 11.03 8.06 24.98
N CYS A 399 11.11 7.18 24.00
CA CYS A 399 11.86 7.38 22.76
C CYS A 399 10.90 7.30 21.59
N VAL A 400 11.04 8.20 20.60
CA VAL A 400 10.14 8.28 19.44
C VAL A 400 10.91 8.61 18.18
N THR A 401 10.39 8.23 17.02
CA THR A 401 10.87 8.69 15.71
C THR A 401 10.21 10.01 15.31
N ASP A 402 10.71 10.65 14.27
CA ASP A 402 10.24 11.95 13.80
C ASP A 402 8.79 11.90 13.27
N GLY A 403 8.30 10.76 12.78
CA GLY A 403 6.89 10.57 12.46
C GLY A 403 5.93 10.87 13.61
N VAL A 404 6.43 10.83 14.87
CA VAL A 404 5.70 11.31 16.06
C VAL A 404 5.81 12.82 16.21
N THR A 405 7.03 13.36 16.27
CA THR A 405 7.30 14.78 16.57
C THR A 405 6.91 15.70 15.43
N GLU A 406 7.10 15.25 14.18
CA GLU A 406 6.80 16.00 12.96
C GLU A 406 5.40 15.76 12.40
N ARG A 407 4.56 14.98 13.11
CA ARG A 407 3.17 14.78 12.74
C ARG A 407 2.46 16.11 12.48
N ARG A 408 1.88 16.30 11.28
CA ARG A 408 1.33 17.59 10.85
C ARG A 408 -0.20 17.66 10.93
N SER A 409 -0.68 18.84 11.34
CA SER A 409 -2.07 19.26 11.21
C SER A 409 -2.09 20.67 10.61
N GLY A 410 -2.18 20.77 9.28
CA GLY A 410 -1.97 22.02 8.56
C GLY A 410 -0.54 22.54 8.74
N PRO A 411 -0.32 23.79 9.20
CA PRO A 411 1.02 24.34 9.43
C PRO A 411 1.66 23.90 10.76
N LEU A 412 0.92 23.25 11.66
CA LEU A 412 1.39 22.88 12.99
C LEU A 412 1.98 21.48 13.01
N MET A 413 3.07 21.30 13.78
CA MET A 413 3.64 20.00 14.14
C MET A 413 3.17 19.57 15.54
N PHE A 414 3.13 18.25 15.78
CA PHE A 414 2.68 17.71 17.06
C PHE A 414 3.54 18.17 18.24
N ASP A 415 4.84 18.30 18.03
CA ASP A 415 5.78 18.73 19.07
C ASP A 415 6.00 20.26 19.12
N ASP A 416 5.26 21.04 18.34
CA ASP A 416 5.30 22.50 18.46
C ASP A 416 4.96 22.95 19.89
N GLY A 417 5.89 23.69 20.51
CA GLY A 417 5.74 24.17 21.88
C GLY A 417 5.64 23.06 22.93
N ASP A 418 6.49 22.06 22.83
CA ASP A 418 6.60 20.93 23.76
C ASP A 418 5.32 20.05 23.79
N GLY A 419 4.71 19.82 22.61
CA GLY A 419 3.46 19.04 22.50
C GLY A 419 3.60 17.63 23.04
N LEU A 420 4.65 16.91 22.65
CA LEU A 420 4.93 15.56 23.12
C LEU A 420 5.20 15.53 24.63
N ALA A 421 6.02 16.44 25.15
CA ALA A 421 6.33 16.52 26.58
C ALA A 421 5.09 16.77 27.42
N ARG A 422 4.14 17.61 26.96
CA ARG A 422 2.85 17.85 27.66
C ARG A 422 1.97 16.61 27.72
N VAL A 423 1.91 15.82 26.65
CA VAL A 423 1.13 14.57 26.64
C VAL A 423 1.79 13.56 27.56
N LEU A 424 3.14 13.45 27.51
CA LEU A 424 3.91 12.54 28.36
C LEU A 424 3.77 12.89 29.85
N ALA A 425 3.81 14.19 30.24
CA ALA A 425 3.59 14.63 31.62
C ALA A 425 2.26 14.10 32.20
N GLY A 426 1.22 14.02 31.37
CA GLY A 426 -0.07 13.44 31.75
C GLY A 426 -0.05 11.92 31.93
N CYS A 427 1.07 11.24 31.64
CA CYS A 427 1.23 9.79 31.80
C CYS A 427 1.90 9.41 33.14
N ALA A 428 2.22 10.35 34.02
CA ALA A 428 2.86 10.05 35.30
C ALA A 428 2.07 8.98 36.08
N GLY A 429 2.79 7.93 36.52
CA GLY A 429 2.21 6.79 37.22
C GLY A 429 1.45 5.77 36.36
N LEU A 430 1.44 5.92 35.03
CA LEU A 430 0.92 4.92 34.11
C LEU A 430 1.98 3.84 33.80
N PRO A 431 1.57 2.59 33.60
CA PRO A 431 2.48 1.55 33.09
C PRO A 431 2.89 1.83 31.64
N ALA A 432 3.97 1.16 31.19
CA ALA A 432 4.54 1.37 29.86
C ALA A 432 3.53 1.27 28.71
N ASP A 433 2.71 0.21 28.70
CA ASP A 433 1.69 -0.02 27.67
C ASP A 433 0.64 1.10 27.61
N ALA A 434 0.16 1.56 28.77
CA ALA A 434 -0.82 2.64 28.84
C ALA A 434 -0.24 3.99 28.41
N THR A 435 1.05 4.24 28.73
CA THR A 435 1.79 5.41 28.26
C THR A 435 1.95 5.37 26.75
N ALA A 436 2.41 4.25 26.19
CA ALA A 436 2.55 4.08 24.75
C ALA A 436 1.24 4.28 24.00
N GLU A 437 0.16 3.67 24.47
CA GLU A 437 -1.17 3.81 23.85
C GLU A 437 -1.71 5.25 23.94
N ARG A 438 -1.45 5.97 25.02
CA ARG A 438 -1.85 7.36 25.18
C ARG A 438 -1.12 8.28 24.21
N ILE A 439 0.20 8.10 24.05
CA ILE A 439 0.99 8.86 23.07
C ILE A 439 0.49 8.54 21.66
N ARG A 440 0.38 7.26 21.32
CA ARG A 440 -0.11 6.80 20.01
C ARG A 440 -1.46 7.47 19.66
N ARG A 441 -2.41 7.42 20.58
CA ARG A 441 -3.73 8.04 20.40
C ARG A 441 -3.63 9.55 20.20
N ALA A 442 -2.80 10.25 20.96
CA ALA A 442 -2.61 11.69 20.82
C ALA A 442 -2.05 12.08 19.44
N VAL A 443 -1.12 11.27 18.89
CA VAL A 443 -0.57 11.45 17.54
C VAL A 443 -1.66 11.28 16.47
N HIS A 444 -2.51 10.26 16.61
CA HIS A 444 -3.62 10.03 15.66
C HIS A 444 -4.71 11.10 15.76
N GLU A 445 -5.07 11.53 16.97
CA GLU A 445 -6.10 12.55 17.19
C GLU A 445 -5.64 13.96 16.79
N PHE A 446 -4.34 14.18 16.59
CA PHE A 446 -3.79 15.47 16.19
C PHE A 446 -4.17 15.89 14.77
N ALA A 447 -4.40 14.95 13.86
CA ALA A 447 -4.84 15.22 12.49
C ALA A 447 -5.83 14.16 11.99
N GLU A 448 -6.76 14.58 11.12
CA GLU A 448 -7.80 13.69 10.54
C GLU A 448 -7.24 12.66 9.55
N GLN A 449 -6.12 12.98 8.90
CA GLN A 449 -5.47 12.10 7.92
C GLN A 449 -4.55 11.10 8.64
N PRO A 450 -4.28 9.92 8.05
CA PRO A 450 -3.27 9.00 8.59
C PRO A 450 -1.88 9.67 8.63
N PRO A 451 -0.93 9.14 9.43
CA PRO A 451 0.46 9.61 9.41
C PRO A 451 1.08 9.51 8.02
N ASP A 452 1.84 10.55 7.63
CA ASP A 452 2.56 10.60 6.35
C ASP A 452 3.90 9.85 6.42
N ASP A 453 4.36 9.50 7.64
CA ASP A 453 5.60 8.80 7.91
C ASP A 453 5.38 7.65 8.90
N ASP A 454 6.39 6.76 9.01
CA ASP A 454 6.38 5.69 10.00
C ASP A 454 6.30 6.27 11.41
N VAL A 455 5.55 5.63 12.29
CA VAL A 455 5.43 6.01 13.69
C VAL A 455 6.02 4.91 14.54
N ALA A 456 7.17 5.18 15.16
CA ALA A 456 7.75 4.27 16.14
C ALA A 456 7.90 4.96 17.50
N LEU A 457 7.54 4.25 18.56
CA LEU A 457 7.78 4.70 19.92
C LEU A 457 8.14 3.52 20.83
N LEU A 458 9.10 3.77 21.70
CA LEU A 458 9.55 2.85 22.74
C LEU A 458 9.41 3.53 24.10
N VAL A 459 8.71 2.88 25.00
CA VAL A 459 8.58 3.28 26.41
C VAL A 459 9.36 2.30 27.26
N LEU A 460 10.27 2.77 28.09
CA LEU A 460 10.98 2.00 29.11
C LEU A 460 10.57 2.54 30.48
N HIS A 461 9.88 1.72 31.29
CA HIS A 461 9.44 2.07 32.62
C HIS A 461 10.24 1.27 33.63
N ALA A 462 10.92 1.95 34.58
CA ALA A 462 11.68 1.29 35.64
C ALA A 462 10.72 0.77 36.72
N ASP A 463 10.83 -0.55 37.04
CA ASP A 463 9.98 -1.25 38.00
C ASP A 463 10.43 -1.07 39.43
#